data_254161d7ebd572b32aa3d487fce1f9e6
#
_entry.id   254161d7ebd572b32aa3d487fce1f9e6
#
_cell.length_a   1.000
_cell.length_b   1.000
_cell.length_c   1.000
_cell.angle_alpha   90.00
_cell.angle_beta   90.00
_cell.angle_gamma   90.00
#
_symmetry.space_group_name_H-M   'P 1'
#
loop_
_entity.id
_entity.type
_entity.pdbx_description
1 polymer ?
#
loop_
_entity_poly.entity_id
_entity_poly.type
_entity_poly.pdbx_seq_one_letter_code
_entity_poly.pdbx_strand_id
1 'polypeptide(L)'
;MDNPRVTILIATYNDEEYLEKAIKSAFNQDYSGPLCVCVIDDGSTDNSWDVIGKNFVNSAAVSSSGDLDIYSESNLGRFENVTYMTIRQSNAGPSAARNTGIEQTLNDTDVYAILDADDEMYEDKISTCVDVIKKDMDIIGVVYADYDTCHTDTKKTIREFKEPYSRRRLIEECIVHSGALIGKEALLSVKEDTGFYDKTMRTCEDYDLWMRISEKYVIAHIPKSLTLVRVTGDNSSFIVNKGVWEQNWSKVREKLHNRANV
;
A
#
# COMPACT_ATOMS: atom_id res chain seq x y z
N MET A 1 -22.78 4.08 11.83
CA MET A 1 -21.78 4.93 11.14
C MET A 1 -21.68 4.43 9.72
N ASP A 2 -21.64 5.33 8.75
CA ASP A 2 -21.44 4.95 7.36
C ASP A 2 -20.06 4.30 7.19
N ASN A 3 -19.93 3.44 6.19
CA ASN A 3 -18.63 2.81 5.91
C ASN A 3 -17.62 3.86 5.43
N PRO A 4 -16.36 3.85 5.93
CA PRO A 4 -15.35 4.83 5.54
C PRO A 4 -15.03 4.73 4.04
N ARG A 5 -14.58 5.84 3.45
CA ARG A 5 -14.06 5.87 2.08
C ARG A 5 -12.68 5.24 2.07
N VAL A 6 -12.52 4.17 1.31
CA VAL A 6 -11.25 3.44 1.21
C VAL A 6 -10.57 3.71 -0.12
N THR A 7 -9.28 4.00 -0.10
CA THR A 7 -8.44 4.03 -1.31
C THR A 7 -7.43 2.89 -1.26
N ILE A 8 -7.48 2.01 -2.26
CA ILE A 8 -6.44 0.99 -2.49
C ILE A 8 -5.36 1.65 -3.36
N LEU A 9 -4.13 1.73 -2.84
CA LEU A 9 -2.98 2.28 -3.54
C LEU A 9 -2.13 1.16 -4.13
N ILE A 10 -1.92 1.20 -5.44
CA ILE A 10 -1.05 0.28 -6.19
C ILE A 10 0.05 1.12 -6.85
N ALA A 11 1.26 1.12 -6.29
CA ALA A 11 2.42 1.70 -6.95
C ALA A 11 3.08 0.64 -7.84
N THR A 12 3.37 0.97 -9.09
CA THR A 12 3.93 0.02 -10.07
C THR A 12 5.11 0.64 -10.82
N TYR A 13 6.11 -0.20 -11.12
CA TYR A 13 7.22 0.11 -12.00
C TYR A 13 7.75 -1.17 -12.67
N ASN A 14 7.43 -1.35 -13.96
CA ASN A 14 7.82 -2.52 -14.75
C ASN A 14 7.25 -3.85 -14.20
N ASP A 15 5.94 -3.89 -13.94
CA ASP A 15 5.23 -5.05 -13.37
C ASP A 15 4.21 -5.65 -14.36
N GLU A 16 4.42 -5.54 -15.69
CA GLU A 16 3.46 -5.92 -16.74
C GLU A 16 2.89 -7.34 -16.58
N GLU A 17 3.65 -8.26 -15.95
CA GLU A 17 3.28 -9.67 -15.80
C GLU A 17 2.19 -9.88 -14.74
N TYR A 18 2.20 -9.09 -13.65
CA TYR A 18 1.33 -9.32 -12.48
C TYR A 18 0.31 -8.22 -12.24
N LEU A 19 0.57 -7.01 -12.70
CA LEU A 19 -0.22 -5.80 -12.44
C LEU A 19 -1.73 -5.98 -12.73
N GLU A 20 -2.09 -6.68 -13.82
CA GLU A 20 -3.50 -6.92 -14.15
C GLU A 20 -4.22 -7.70 -13.04
N LYS A 21 -3.55 -8.67 -12.42
CA LYS A 21 -4.13 -9.48 -11.34
C LYS A 21 -4.27 -8.66 -10.06
N ALA A 22 -3.27 -7.82 -9.74
CA ALA A 22 -3.34 -6.89 -8.62
C ALA A 22 -4.54 -5.97 -8.75
N ILE A 23 -4.69 -5.29 -9.89
CA ILE A 23 -5.81 -4.38 -10.17
C ILE A 23 -7.14 -5.11 -10.09
N LYS A 24 -7.28 -6.29 -10.71
CA LYS A 24 -8.51 -7.09 -10.65
C LYS A 24 -8.87 -7.49 -9.23
N SER A 25 -7.90 -7.86 -8.39
CA SER A 25 -8.13 -8.22 -7.00
C SER A 25 -8.63 -7.02 -6.18
N ALA A 26 -8.12 -5.80 -6.48
CA ALA A 26 -8.57 -4.57 -5.86
C ALA A 26 -10.01 -4.23 -6.23
N PHE A 27 -10.44 -4.47 -7.48
CA PHE A 27 -11.82 -4.28 -7.90
C PHE A 27 -12.79 -5.31 -7.32
N ASN A 28 -12.34 -6.52 -7.06
CA ASN A 28 -13.17 -7.63 -6.61
C ASN A 28 -13.34 -7.69 -5.08
N GLN A 29 -13.15 -6.57 -4.38
CA GLN A 29 -13.40 -6.52 -2.94
C GLN A 29 -14.90 -6.54 -2.62
N ASP A 30 -15.30 -7.28 -1.58
CA ASP A 30 -16.68 -7.38 -1.07
C ASP A 30 -17.09 -6.19 -0.19
N TYR A 31 -16.48 -5.05 -0.42
CA TYR A 31 -16.67 -3.85 0.38
C TYR A 31 -17.86 -3.02 -0.13
N SER A 32 -18.83 -2.74 0.75
CA SER A 32 -20.05 -2.00 0.41
C SER A 32 -19.93 -0.48 0.55
N GLY A 33 -18.82 0.03 1.10
CA GLY A 33 -18.54 1.47 1.19
C GLY A 33 -17.93 2.03 -0.09
N PRO A 34 -17.72 3.36 -0.15
CA PRO A 34 -17.03 3.97 -1.29
C PRO A 34 -15.59 3.46 -1.39
N LEU A 35 -15.20 2.99 -2.58
CA LEU A 35 -13.89 2.43 -2.87
C LEU A 35 -13.23 3.17 -4.02
N CYS A 36 -11.97 3.56 -3.85
CA CYS A 36 -11.11 4.05 -4.93
C CYS A 36 -9.98 3.06 -5.16
N VAL A 37 -9.78 2.63 -6.40
CA VAL A 37 -8.58 1.90 -6.82
C VAL A 37 -7.67 2.92 -7.51
N CYS A 38 -6.56 3.29 -6.86
CA CYS A 38 -5.60 4.27 -7.36
C CYS A 38 -4.30 3.56 -7.75
N VAL A 39 -4.00 3.56 -9.06
CA VAL A 39 -2.78 2.96 -9.61
C VAL A 39 -1.82 4.06 -9.99
N ILE A 40 -0.59 3.99 -9.49
CA ILE A 40 0.46 4.98 -9.75
C ILE A 40 1.58 4.30 -10.56
N ASP A 41 1.69 4.64 -11.84
CA ASP A 41 2.80 4.23 -12.70
C ASP A 41 4.00 5.16 -12.47
N ASP A 42 5.04 4.63 -11.86
CA ASP A 42 6.28 5.34 -11.56
C ASP A 42 7.24 5.36 -12.77
N GLY A 43 6.70 5.69 -13.96
CA GLY A 43 7.48 5.84 -15.18
C GLY A 43 7.94 4.51 -15.79
N SER A 44 7.08 3.49 -15.82
CA SER A 44 7.37 2.19 -16.41
C SER A 44 7.81 2.31 -17.88
N THR A 45 8.75 1.44 -18.26
CA THR A 45 9.33 1.34 -19.61
C THR A 45 8.88 0.07 -20.35
N ASP A 46 8.21 -0.85 -19.65
CA ASP A 46 7.55 -2.03 -20.18
C ASP A 46 6.08 -1.74 -20.57
N ASN A 47 5.25 -2.77 -20.74
CA ASN A 47 3.84 -2.59 -21.08
C ASN A 47 2.92 -2.32 -19.86
N SER A 48 3.44 -2.03 -18.67
CA SER A 48 2.62 -1.78 -17.48
C SER A 48 1.60 -0.67 -17.69
N TRP A 49 1.99 0.43 -18.37
CA TRP A 49 1.05 1.52 -18.69
C TRP A 49 -0.08 1.06 -19.62
N ASP A 50 0.22 0.20 -20.59
CA ASP A 50 -0.78 -0.39 -21.48
C ASP A 50 -1.73 -1.32 -20.72
N VAL A 51 -1.23 -2.07 -19.73
CA VAL A 51 -2.06 -2.92 -18.83
C VAL A 51 -3.05 -2.06 -18.07
N ILE A 52 -2.61 -0.92 -17.51
CA ILE A 52 -3.47 0.05 -16.83
C ILE A 52 -4.56 0.57 -17.77
N GLY A 53 -4.19 0.97 -18.96
CA GLY A 53 -5.11 1.58 -19.94
C GLY A 53 -6.11 0.60 -20.54
N LYS A 54 -5.69 -0.59 -20.95
CA LYS A 54 -6.53 -1.58 -21.68
C LYS A 54 -7.77 -2.04 -20.92
N ASN A 55 -7.67 -2.09 -19.60
CA ASN A 55 -8.71 -2.70 -18.79
C ASN A 55 -9.69 -1.67 -18.20
N PHE A 56 -9.33 -0.37 -18.15
CA PHE A 56 -10.01 0.51 -17.22
C PHE A 56 -10.18 1.97 -17.68
N VAL A 57 -9.53 2.44 -18.75
CA VAL A 57 -9.55 3.87 -19.10
C VAL A 57 -10.17 4.08 -20.49
N ASN A 58 -11.41 4.58 -20.51
CA ASN A 58 -12.03 5.17 -21.71
C ASN A 58 -11.97 6.70 -21.71
N SER A 59 -11.31 7.31 -20.72
CA SER A 59 -11.40 8.76 -20.46
C SER A 59 -10.15 9.51 -20.91
N ALA A 60 -10.36 10.75 -21.34
CA ALA A 60 -9.29 11.74 -21.49
C ALA A 60 -8.71 12.07 -20.10
N ALA A 61 -7.44 12.48 -20.06
CA ALA A 61 -6.80 12.94 -18.83
C ALA A 61 -7.66 14.00 -18.13
N VAL A 62 -7.93 13.82 -16.84
CA VAL A 62 -8.69 14.78 -16.02
C VAL A 62 -7.83 15.99 -15.71
N SER A 63 -6.52 15.78 -15.51
CA SER A 63 -5.55 16.89 -15.39
C SER A 63 -4.16 16.42 -15.80
N SER A 64 -3.36 17.35 -16.33
CA SER A 64 -1.93 17.20 -16.54
C SER A 64 -1.26 18.40 -15.88
N SER A 65 -0.31 18.18 -14.96
CA SER A 65 0.42 19.24 -14.27
C SER A 65 1.87 18.83 -14.06
N GLY A 66 2.78 19.48 -14.75
CA GLY A 66 4.20 19.16 -14.72
C GLY A 66 4.46 17.73 -15.19
N ASP A 67 5.03 16.90 -14.33
CA ASP A 67 5.38 15.50 -14.61
C ASP A 67 4.26 14.51 -14.25
N LEU A 68 3.04 14.98 -13.94
CA LEU A 68 1.91 14.14 -13.56
C LEU A 68 0.80 14.17 -14.60
N ASP A 69 0.40 12.98 -15.06
CA ASP A 69 -0.83 12.76 -15.82
C ASP A 69 -1.81 11.97 -14.93
N ILE A 70 -3.01 12.53 -14.71
CA ILE A 70 -4.03 11.95 -13.85
C ILE A 70 -5.28 11.65 -14.67
N TYR A 71 -5.80 10.43 -14.53
CA TYR A 71 -7.03 9.95 -15.15
C TYR A 71 -7.96 9.43 -14.06
N SER A 72 -9.24 9.74 -14.12
CA SER A 72 -10.22 9.24 -13.16
C SER A 72 -11.52 8.88 -13.85
N GLU A 73 -12.09 7.76 -13.47
CA GLU A 73 -13.39 7.27 -13.93
C GLU A 73 -14.17 6.68 -12.76
N SER A 74 -15.46 7.00 -12.68
CA SER A 74 -16.37 6.51 -11.64
C SER A 74 -17.51 5.72 -12.26
N ASN A 75 -18.14 4.84 -11.47
CA ASN A 75 -19.29 4.04 -11.87
C ASN A 75 -19.00 3.12 -13.07
N LEU A 76 -17.97 2.29 -12.92
CA LEU A 76 -17.51 1.34 -13.94
C LEU A 76 -18.49 0.15 -14.14
N GLY A 77 -19.74 0.43 -14.50
CA GLY A 77 -20.76 -0.58 -14.76
C GLY A 77 -21.08 -1.44 -13.53
N ARG A 78 -20.57 -2.67 -13.46
CA ARG A 78 -20.81 -3.58 -12.32
C ARG A 78 -20.20 -3.12 -10.98
N PHE A 79 -19.42 -2.05 -10.97
CA PHE A 79 -18.73 -1.50 -9.78
C PHE A 79 -19.29 -0.12 -9.42
N GLU A 80 -20.57 -0.05 -9.07
CA GLU A 80 -21.32 1.21 -8.84
C GLU A 80 -20.71 2.14 -7.79
N ASN A 81 -19.98 1.61 -6.80
CA ASN A 81 -19.36 2.37 -5.71
C ASN A 81 -17.83 2.48 -5.84
N VAL A 82 -17.27 2.15 -7.01
CA VAL A 82 -15.82 2.15 -7.24
C VAL A 82 -15.42 3.27 -8.18
N THR A 83 -14.45 4.05 -7.76
CA THR A 83 -13.72 5.01 -8.60
C THR A 83 -12.39 4.37 -9.00
N TYR A 84 -12.02 4.48 -10.25
CA TYR A 84 -10.68 4.13 -10.73
C TYR A 84 -9.90 5.40 -11.02
N MET A 85 -8.74 5.53 -10.42
CA MET A 85 -7.81 6.63 -10.66
C MET A 85 -6.47 6.06 -11.10
N THR A 86 -5.90 6.64 -12.14
CA THR A 86 -4.55 6.30 -12.57
C THR A 86 -3.69 7.54 -12.63
N ILE A 87 -2.46 7.42 -12.19
CA ILE A 87 -1.49 8.51 -12.15
C ILE A 87 -0.23 8.00 -12.85
N ARG A 88 0.32 8.79 -13.77
CA ARG A 88 1.64 8.54 -14.34
C ARG A 88 2.60 9.63 -13.90
N GLN A 89 3.78 9.26 -13.47
CA GLN A 89 4.84 10.18 -13.06
C GLN A 89 6.21 9.73 -13.58
N SER A 90 7.19 10.64 -13.58
CA SER A 90 8.60 10.28 -13.79
C SER A 90 9.10 9.43 -12.64
N ASN A 91 9.91 8.39 -12.94
CA ASN A 91 10.41 7.47 -11.92
C ASN A 91 11.11 8.17 -10.76
N ALA A 92 10.59 7.97 -9.56
CA ALA A 92 11.11 8.54 -8.32
C ALA A 92 11.15 7.54 -7.16
N GLY A 93 10.82 6.27 -7.43
CA GLY A 93 10.82 5.16 -6.48
C GLY A 93 9.49 4.94 -5.74
N PRO A 94 9.33 3.77 -5.09
CA PRO A 94 8.05 3.32 -4.52
C PRO A 94 7.49 4.26 -3.45
N SER A 95 8.35 4.83 -2.60
CA SER A 95 7.95 5.82 -1.59
C SER A 95 7.35 7.07 -2.23
N ALA A 96 7.97 7.57 -3.31
CA ALA A 96 7.47 8.75 -4.02
C ALA A 96 6.14 8.46 -4.70
N ALA A 97 6.00 7.31 -5.36
CA ALA A 97 4.76 6.90 -6.01
C ALA A 97 3.61 6.76 -5.00
N ARG A 98 3.82 6.08 -3.87
CA ARG A 98 2.81 5.98 -2.81
C ARG A 98 2.45 7.35 -2.24
N ASN A 99 3.42 8.25 -2.02
CA ASN A 99 3.16 9.61 -1.55
C ASN A 99 2.30 10.39 -2.56
N THR A 100 2.60 10.31 -3.85
CA THR A 100 1.79 10.93 -4.91
C THR A 100 0.34 10.43 -4.86
N GLY A 101 0.12 9.12 -4.79
CA GLY A 101 -1.22 8.55 -4.66
C GLY A 101 -1.97 9.05 -3.44
N ILE A 102 -1.31 9.11 -2.27
CA ILE A 102 -1.90 9.64 -1.03
C ILE A 102 -2.27 11.12 -1.22
N GLU A 103 -1.38 11.94 -1.74
CA GLU A 103 -1.59 13.39 -1.92
C GLU A 103 -2.75 13.68 -2.87
N GLN A 104 -2.89 12.92 -3.96
CA GLN A 104 -3.96 13.11 -4.93
C GLN A 104 -5.33 12.63 -4.45
N THR A 105 -5.39 11.73 -3.45
CA THR A 105 -6.64 11.15 -2.95
C THR A 105 -7.00 11.59 -1.53
N LEU A 106 -6.20 12.45 -0.90
CA LEU A 106 -6.26 12.77 0.53
C LEU A 106 -7.63 13.31 0.98
N ASN A 107 -8.28 14.13 0.15
CA ASN A 107 -9.55 14.76 0.50
C ASN A 107 -10.75 13.79 0.43
N ASP A 108 -10.61 12.70 -0.34
CA ASP A 108 -11.68 11.75 -0.62
C ASP A 108 -11.45 10.38 0.02
N THR A 109 -10.48 10.27 0.92
CA THR A 109 -10.09 9.02 1.59
C THR A 109 -10.17 9.16 3.10
N ASP A 110 -10.64 8.13 3.78
CA ASP A 110 -10.62 7.99 5.23
C ASP A 110 -9.63 6.88 5.65
N VAL A 111 -9.45 5.85 4.81
CA VAL A 111 -8.56 4.71 5.04
C VAL A 111 -7.81 4.36 3.75
N TYR A 112 -6.52 4.18 3.84
CA TYR A 112 -5.66 3.67 2.77
C TYR A 112 -5.40 2.19 2.93
N ALA A 113 -5.48 1.43 1.85
CA ALA A 113 -5.04 0.04 1.77
C ALA A 113 -3.89 -0.06 0.78
N ILE A 114 -2.77 -0.64 1.19
CA ILE A 114 -1.61 -0.79 0.31
C ILE A 114 -1.66 -2.15 -0.39
N LEU A 115 -1.39 -2.16 -1.69
CA LEU A 115 -1.25 -3.37 -2.49
C LEU A 115 -0.02 -3.23 -3.39
N ASP A 116 0.93 -4.13 -3.24
CA ASP A 116 2.08 -4.19 -4.14
C ASP A 116 1.63 -4.74 -5.51
N ALA A 117 2.24 -4.25 -6.60
CA ALA A 117 1.77 -4.49 -7.98
C ALA A 117 1.91 -5.95 -8.43
N ASP A 118 2.72 -6.73 -7.73
CA ASP A 118 2.94 -8.16 -7.96
C ASP A 118 2.07 -9.06 -7.06
N ASP A 119 1.25 -8.49 -6.14
CA ASP A 119 0.42 -9.21 -5.18
C ASP A 119 -1.07 -9.21 -5.53
N GLU A 120 -1.88 -10.00 -4.81
CA GLU A 120 -3.35 -10.01 -4.91
C GLU A 120 -4.00 -9.90 -3.53
N MET A 121 -5.08 -9.13 -3.42
CA MET A 121 -5.95 -9.13 -2.24
C MET A 121 -6.98 -10.25 -2.33
N TYR A 122 -7.26 -10.95 -1.22
CA TYR A 122 -8.46 -11.77 -1.12
C TYR A 122 -9.70 -10.88 -1.04
N GLU A 123 -10.84 -11.38 -1.54
CA GLU A 123 -12.08 -10.61 -1.73
C GLU A 123 -12.56 -9.90 -0.47
N ASP A 124 -12.36 -10.49 0.69
CA ASP A 124 -12.82 -9.98 1.97
C ASP A 124 -11.76 -9.18 2.76
N LYS A 125 -10.65 -8.77 2.12
CA LYS A 125 -9.59 -8.04 2.81
C LYS A 125 -10.07 -6.68 3.31
N ILE A 126 -10.69 -5.89 2.44
CA ILE A 126 -11.10 -4.54 2.79
C ILE A 126 -12.20 -4.57 3.85
N SER A 127 -13.26 -5.35 3.67
CA SER A 127 -14.37 -5.46 4.63
C SER A 127 -13.87 -5.93 6.00
N THR A 128 -13.04 -7.00 6.04
CA THR A 128 -12.50 -7.56 7.29
C THR A 128 -11.62 -6.54 8.03
N CYS A 129 -10.73 -5.83 7.34
CA CYS A 129 -9.85 -4.85 7.97
C CYS A 129 -10.59 -3.58 8.39
N VAL A 130 -11.55 -3.12 7.59
CA VAL A 130 -12.40 -1.97 7.92
C VAL A 130 -13.23 -2.26 9.16
N ASP A 131 -13.76 -3.47 9.33
CA ASP A 131 -14.50 -3.86 10.54
C ASP A 131 -13.68 -3.78 11.83
N VAL A 132 -12.34 -3.80 11.73
CA VAL A 132 -11.45 -3.58 12.86
C VAL A 132 -11.14 -2.10 13.05
N ILE A 133 -10.67 -1.41 12.01
CA ILE A 133 -10.20 -0.02 12.13
C ILE A 133 -11.35 0.94 12.50
N LYS A 134 -12.57 0.73 11.96
CA LYS A 134 -13.73 1.58 12.21
C LYS A 134 -14.26 1.51 13.64
N LYS A 135 -13.81 0.56 14.46
CA LYS A 135 -14.21 0.46 15.87
C LYS A 135 -13.74 1.67 16.66
N ASP A 136 -12.56 2.18 16.36
CA ASP A 136 -12.02 3.40 16.95
C ASP A 136 -10.86 3.93 16.08
N MET A 137 -11.18 4.75 15.08
CA MET A 137 -10.18 5.31 14.15
C MET A 137 -9.28 6.37 14.80
N ASP A 138 -9.66 6.89 15.97
CA ASP A 138 -8.83 7.81 16.74
C ASP A 138 -7.72 7.07 17.51
N ILE A 139 -7.90 5.78 17.74
CA ILE A 139 -6.95 4.91 18.47
C ILE A 139 -6.25 3.93 17.53
N ILE A 140 -6.99 3.26 16.63
CA ILE A 140 -6.44 2.25 15.72
C ILE A 140 -5.96 2.94 14.43
N GLY A 141 -4.65 3.09 14.30
CA GLY A 141 -4.07 3.75 13.11
C GLY A 141 -3.72 2.80 11.97
N VAL A 142 -3.45 1.53 12.27
CA VAL A 142 -3.05 0.52 11.27
C VAL A 142 -3.70 -0.83 11.58
N VAL A 143 -4.09 -1.54 10.52
CA VAL A 143 -4.56 -2.94 10.60
C VAL A 143 -3.76 -3.77 9.60
N TYR A 144 -3.09 -4.82 10.06
CA TYR A 144 -2.42 -5.80 9.22
C TYR A 144 -2.93 -7.21 9.47
N ALA A 145 -2.66 -8.11 8.54
CA ALA A 145 -3.15 -9.48 8.57
C ALA A 145 -2.05 -10.48 8.22
N ASP A 146 -2.34 -11.77 8.39
CA ASP A 146 -1.56 -12.85 7.78
C ASP A 146 -1.66 -12.79 6.25
N TYR A 147 -0.78 -13.49 5.57
CA TYR A 147 -0.80 -13.61 4.11
C TYR A 147 -0.39 -15.02 3.67
N ASP A 148 -0.67 -15.34 2.43
CA ASP A 148 -0.15 -16.54 1.79
C ASP A 148 0.97 -16.14 0.83
N THR A 149 2.07 -16.89 0.78
CA THR A 149 3.08 -16.76 -0.28
C THR A 149 2.78 -17.69 -1.43
N CYS A 150 2.92 -17.22 -2.66
CA CYS A 150 2.83 -18.02 -3.87
C CYS A 150 4.17 -18.00 -4.60
N HIS A 151 4.89 -19.11 -4.55
CA HIS A 151 6.17 -19.27 -5.24
C HIS A 151 5.92 -19.55 -6.72
N THR A 152 6.33 -18.64 -7.60
CA THR A 152 6.04 -18.71 -9.04
C THR A 152 6.75 -19.86 -9.75
N ASP A 153 7.91 -20.29 -9.29
CA ASP A 153 8.69 -21.41 -9.79
C ASP A 153 8.05 -22.78 -9.48
N THR A 154 7.60 -22.97 -8.23
CA THR A 154 7.03 -24.24 -7.76
C THR A 154 5.51 -24.26 -7.78
N LYS A 155 4.84 -23.12 -7.97
CA LYS A 155 3.39 -22.91 -7.86
C LYS A 155 2.81 -23.36 -6.50
N LYS A 156 3.65 -23.39 -5.46
CA LYS A 156 3.22 -23.70 -4.11
C LYS A 156 2.73 -22.46 -3.40
N THR A 157 1.59 -22.59 -2.72
CA THR A 157 1.07 -21.58 -1.80
C THR A 157 1.34 -22.04 -0.38
N ILE A 158 1.94 -21.15 0.43
CA ILE A 158 2.28 -21.41 1.83
C ILE A 158 1.68 -20.28 2.67
N ARG A 159 0.98 -20.63 3.74
CA ARG A 159 0.46 -19.63 4.67
C ARG A 159 1.58 -19.10 5.57
N GLU A 160 1.68 -17.79 5.61
CA GLU A 160 2.60 -17.06 6.48
C GLU A 160 1.83 -16.42 7.63
N PHE A 161 2.15 -16.85 8.85
CA PHE A 161 1.54 -16.33 10.07
C PHE A 161 2.33 -15.15 10.58
N LYS A 162 1.67 -14.02 10.67
CA LYS A 162 2.25 -12.85 11.35
C LYS A 162 2.00 -12.96 12.85
N GLU A 163 2.93 -12.47 13.65
CA GLU A 163 2.75 -12.41 15.08
C GLU A 163 1.77 -11.29 15.49
N PRO A 164 1.03 -11.44 16.60
CA PRO A 164 0.23 -10.35 17.15
C PRO A 164 1.09 -9.12 17.43
N TYR A 165 0.50 -7.95 17.21
CA TYR A 165 1.22 -6.70 17.40
C TYR A 165 1.78 -6.55 18.82
N SER A 166 3.05 -6.20 18.87
CA SER A 166 3.75 -5.74 20.05
C SER A 166 4.74 -4.65 19.65
N ARG A 167 4.64 -3.47 20.28
CA ARG A 167 5.57 -2.36 19.98
C ARG A 167 7.03 -2.77 20.26
N ARG A 168 7.26 -3.58 21.30
CA ARG A 168 8.60 -4.12 21.60
C ARG A 168 9.12 -4.95 20.42
N ARG A 169 8.28 -5.86 19.90
CA ARG A 169 8.67 -6.70 18.76
C ARG A 169 8.86 -5.89 17.49
N LEU A 170 8.01 -4.87 17.24
CA LEU A 170 8.19 -3.98 16.11
C LEU A 170 9.53 -3.23 16.14
N ILE A 171 10.03 -2.85 17.32
CA ILE A 171 11.36 -2.23 17.49
C ILE A 171 12.48 -3.21 17.14
N GLU A 172 12.29 -4.50 17.41
CA GLU A 172 13.28 -5.55 17.11
C GLU A 172 13.25 -5.97 15.66
N GLU A 173 12.04 -6.03 15.02
CA GLU A 173 11.83 -6.55 13.69
C GLU A 173 10.55 -5.98 13.05
N CYS A 174 10.52 -5.85 11.72
CA CYS A 174 9.31 -5.44 10.99
C CYS A 174 8.26 -6.55 10.98
N ILE A 175 7.39 -6.56 12.00
CA ILE A 175 6.32 -7.56 12.13
C ILE A 175 5.05 -7.20 11.36
N VAL A 176 4.89 -5.94 10.94
CA VAL A 176 3.72 -5.45 10.19
C VAL A 176 3.96 -5.66 8.70
N HIS A 177 2.99 -6.26 8.01
CA HIS A 177 3.06 -6.48 6.56
C HIS A 177 2.88 -5.16 5.79
N SER A 178 3.60 -4.99 4.67
CA SER A 178 3.52 -3.79 3.79
C SER A 178 2.09 -3.51 3.31
N GLY A 179 1.35 -4.56 2.99
CA GLY A 179 -0.05 -4.50 2.55
C GLY A 179 -1.07 -4.22 3.66
N ALA A 180 -0.73 -3.41 4.66
CA ALA A 180 -1.64 -3.03 5.74
C ALA A 180 -2.67 -1.98 5.32
N LEU A 181 -3.75 -1.84 6.11
CA LEU A 181 -4.66 -0.70 6.05
C LEU A 181 -4.21 0.38 7.05
N ILE A 182 -4.33 1.65 6.65
CA ILE A 182 -3.84 2.81 7.40
C ILE A 182 -4.93 3.88 7.46
N GLY A 183 -5.29 4.33 8.65
CA GLY A 183 -6.18 5.48 8.83
C GLY A 183 -5.53 6.79 8.35
N LYS A 184 -6.28 7.63 7.65
CA LYS A 184 -5.79 8.93 7.16
C LYS A 184 -5.19 9.80 8.27
N GLU A 185 -5.85 9.90 9.40
CA GLU A 185 -5.37 10.73 10.51
C GLU A 185 -4.05 10.20 11.09
N ALA A 186 -3.87 8.87 11.11
CA ALA A 186 -2.60 8.27 11.50
C ALA A 186 -1.46 8.66 10.53
N LEU A 187 -1.71 8.62 9.21
CA LEU A 187 -0.75 9.10 8.21
C LEU A 187 -0.43 10.59 8.37
N LEU A 188 -1.46 11.43 8.49
CA LEU A 188 -1.29 12.88 8.64
C LEU A 188 -0.47 13.22 9.89
N SER A 189 -0.68 12.49 10.98
CA SER A 189 -0.01 12.73 12.27
C SER A 189 1.49 12.50 12.23
N VAL A 190 1.99 11.75 11.23
CA VAL A 190 3.41 11.32 11.12
C VAL A 190 4.07 11.78 9.82
N LYS A 191 3.42 12.67 9.05
CA LYS A 191 4.00 13.23 7.83
C LYS A 191 5.28 14.01 8.19
N GLU A 192 6.36 13.71 7.48
CA GLU A 192 7.65 14.40 7.57
C GLU A 192 7.89 15.25 6.30
N ASP A 193 8.97 16.05 6.27
CA ASP A 193 9.36 16.84 5.07
C ASP A 193 9.64 15.93 3.86
N THR A 194 10.04 14.67 4.08
CA THR A 194 10.26 13.67 3.05
C THR A 194 8.96 13.01 2.54
N GLY A 195 7.81 13.35 3.13
CA GLY A 195 6.49 12.81 2.80
C GLY A 195 5.91 11.90 3.88
N PHE A 196 4.91 11.11 3.51
CA PHE A 196 4.34 10.05 4.36
C PHE A 196 5.30 8.85 4.44
N TYR A 197 5.74 8.37 3.28
CA TYR A 197 6.86 7.45 3.14
C TYR A 197 8.15 8.26 2.90
N ASP A 198 9.24 7.91 3.57
CA ASP A 198 10.52 8.58 3.38
C ASP A 198 11.11 8.27 1.99
N LYS A 199 11.06 9.27 1.08
CA LYS A 199 11.55 9.15 -0.30
C LYS A 199 13.06 8.88 -0.41
N THR A 200 13.80 9.06 0.67
CA THR A 200 15.24 8.76 0.70
C THR A 200 15.53 7.29 1.01
N MET A 201 14.48 6.49 1.28
CA MET A 201 14.57 5.06 1.58
C MET A 201 14.00 4.25 0.41
N ARG A 202 14.77 3.31 -0.10
CA ARG A 202 14.36 2.37 -1.17
C ARG A 202 13.89 1.02 -0.63
N THR A 203 14.11 0.78 0.65
CA THR A 203 13.67 -0.39 1.42
C THR A 203 13.41 0.05 2.84
N CYS A 204 12.62 -0.72 3.61
CA CYS A 204 12.23 -0.40 4.99
C CYS A 204 11.43 0.93 5.12
N GLU A 205 10.91 1.48 4.04
CA GLU A 205 10.09 2.68 4.04
C GLU A 205 8.76 2.46 4.77
N ASP A 206 8.20 1.26 4.66
CA ASP A 206 7.04 0.78 5.39
C ASP A 206 7.37 0.62 6.89
N TYR A 207 8.50 0.01 7.20
CA TYR A 207 8.97 -0.17 8.58
C TYR A 207 9.17 1.19 9.28
N ASP A 208 9.79 2.17 8.62
CA ASP A 208 9.90 3.54 9.15
C ASP A 208 8.51 4.14 9.43
N LEU A 209 7.57 3.96 8.51
CA LEU A 209 6.21 4.46 8.70
C LEU A 209 5.51 3.78 9.89
N TRP A 210 5.61 2.45 10.01
CA TRP A 210 5.03 1.73 11.15
C TRP A 210 5.62 2.16 12.47
N MET A 211 6.93 2.39 12.52
CA MET A 211 7.60 2.90 13.70
C MET A 211 7.04 4.27 14.13
N ARG A 212 6.87 5.20 13.19
CA ARG A 212 6.31 6.54 13.47
C ARG A 212 4.86 6.47 13.94
N ILE A 213 4.01 5.70 13.24
CA ILE A 213 2.60 5.56 13.62
C ILE A 213 2.46 4.89 14.99
N SER A 214 3.28 3.88 15.31
CA SER A 214 3.22 3.15 16.58
C SER A 214 3.52 3.99 17.81
N GLU A 215 4.04 5.21 17.64
CA GLU A 215 4.27 6.16 18.72
C GLU A 215 2.99 6.86 19.18
N LYS A 216 1.96 6.89 18.31
CA LYS A 216 0.72 7.66 18.56
C LYS A 216 -0.54 6.79 18.48
N TYR A 217 -0.50 5.70 17.71
CA TYR A 217 -1.65 4.86 17.42
C TYR A 217 -1.39 3.40 17.73
N VAL A 218 -2.45 2.67 17.99
CA VAL A 218 -2.44 1.21 18.09
C VAL A 218 -2.37 0.61 16.68
N ILE A 219 -1.58 -0.45 16.53
CA ILE A 219 -1.56 -1.30 15.35
C ILE A 219 -2.28 -2.60 15.69
N ALA A 220 -3.27 -2.99 14.92
CA ALA A 220 -4.07 -4.19 15.15
C ALA A 220 -3.69 -5.31 14.18
N HIS A 221 -3.69 -6.55 14.66
CA HIS A 221 -3.43 -7.77 13.87
C HIS A 221 -4.71 -8.58 13.68
N ILE A 222 -4.92 -9.10 12.47
CA ILE A 222 -5.97 -10.05 12.13
C ILE A 222 -5.32 -11.40 11.77
N PRO A 223 -5.57 -12.48 12.55
CA PRO A 223 -4.97 -13.79 12.29
C PRO A 223 -5.70 -14.54 11.15
N LYS A 224 -5.80 -13.91 10.00
CA LYS A 224 -6.43 -14.42 8.78
C LYS A 224 -5.60 -14.04 7.58
N SER A 225 -5.40 -14.97 6.64
CA SER A 225 -4.75 -14.68 5.36
C SER A 225 -5.65 -13.81 4.50
N LEU A 226 -5.22 -12.59 4.20
CA LEU A 226 -5.98 -11.61 3.43
C LEU A 226 -5.25 -11.08 2.19
N THR A 227 -4.05 -11.61 1.92
CA THR A 227 -3.23 -11.25 0.75
C THR A 227 -2.52 -12.48 0.22
N LEU A 228 -2.39 -12.60 -1.09
CA LEU A 228 -1.51 -13.54 -1.76
C LEU A 228 -0.26 -12.78 -2.23
N VAL A 229 0.86 -13.02 -1.58
CA VAL A 229 2.17 -12.42 -1.88
C VAL A 229 2.92 -13.31 -2.87
N ARG A 230 3.33 -12.75 -4.02
CA ARG A 230 4.12 -13.51 -4.99
C ARG A 230 5.60 -13.49 -4.65
N VAL A 231 6.22 -14.65 -4.73
CA VAL A 231 7.67 -14.84 -4.62
C VAL A 231 8.20 -15.15 -6.01
N THR A 232 8.72 -14.13 -6.68
CA THR A 232 9.18 -14.21 -8.09
C THR A 232 10.69 -14.40 -8.22
N GLY A 233 11.44 -14.22 -7.15
CA GLY A 233 12.92 -14.15 -7.20
C GLY A 233 13.46 -12.74 -7.57
N ASP A 234 12.62 -11.91 -8.20
CA ASP A 234 12.93 -10.52 -8.57
C ASP A 234 12.29 -9.50 -7.61
N ASN A 235 11.58 -9.97 -6.57
CA ASN A 235 11.05 -9.10 -5.54
C ASN A 235 12.17 -8.25 -4.92
N SER A 236 11.88 -7.00 -4.61
CA SER A 236 12.85 -6.05 -4.03
C SER A 236 13.53 -6.60 -2.77
N SER A 237 12.87 -7.45 -2.01
CA SER A 237 13.42 -8.16 -0.84
C SER A 237 14.61 -9.07 -1.18
N PHE A 238 14.72 -9.56 -2.42
CA PHE A 238 15.79 -10.46 -2.86
C PHE A 238 16.86 -9.74 -3.69
N ILE A 239 16.47 -8.76 -4.52
CA ILE A 239 17.40 -8.08 -5.43
C ILE A 239 18.14 -6.91 -4.80
N VAL A 240 17.57 -6.28 -3.77
CA VAL A 240 18.24 -5.18 -3.08
C VAL A 240 19.43 -5.70 -2.29
N ASN A 241 20.60 -5.10 -2.51
CA ASN A 241 21.83 -5.49 -1.84
C ASN A 241 21.66 -5.47 -0.30
N LYS A 242 22.10 -6.53 0.36
CA LYS A 242 22.05 -6.68 1.83
C LYS A 242 22.59 -5.46 2.57
N GLY A 243 23.66 -4.84 2.07
CA GLY A 243 24.22 -3.62 2.66
C GLY A 243 23.26 -2.43 2.65
N VAL A 244 22.43 -2.31 1.61
CA VAL A 244 21.38 -1.26 1.53
C VAL A 244 20.29 -1.54 2.58
N TRP A 245 19.89 -2.81 2.76
CA TRP A 245 18.97 -3.21 3.81
C TRP A 245 19.49 -2.85 5.21
N GLU A 246 20.74 -3.21 5.50
CA GLU A 246 21.40 -2.93 6.78
C GLU A 246 21.49 -1.42 7.05
N GLN A 247 21.81 -0.63 6.03
CA GLN A 247 21.84 0.83 6.13
C GLN A 247 20.48 1.42 6.43
N ASN A 248 19.44 1.03 5.67
CA ASN A 248 18.08 1.53 5.88
C ASN A 248 17.51 1.09 7.22
N TRP A 249 17.77 -0.16 7.64
CA TRP A 249 17.42 -0.64 8.98
C TRP A 249 18.08 0.20 10.08
N SER A 250 19.36 0.49 9.94
CA SER A 250 20.09 1.33 10.89
C SER A 250 19.52 2.75 10.92
N LYS A 251 19.13 3.30 9.75
CA LYS A 251 18.48 4.61 9.64
C LYS A 251 17.13 4.66 10.37
N VAL A 252 16.29 3.62 10.26
CA VAL A 252 15.02 3.53 10.99
C VAL A 252 15.27 3.59 12.51
N ARG A 253 16.27 2.85 13.00
CA ARG A 253 16.63 2.85 14.43
C ARG A 253 17.19 4.18 14.91
N GLU A 254 18.00 4.84 14.10
CA GLU A 254 18.52 6.19 14.39
C GLU A 254 17.38 7.21 14.48
N LYS A 255 16.45 7.20 13.51
CA LYS A 255 15.25 8.05 13.54
C LYS A 255 14.42 7.81 14.79
N LEU A 256 14.21 6.54 15.19
CA LEU A 256 13.52 6.20 16.43
C LEU A 256 14.24 6.77 17.66
N HIS A 257 15.56 6.56 17.75
CA HIS A 257 16.36 7.06 18.88
C HIS A 257 16.29 8.58 19.00
N ASN A 258 16.38 9.29 17.89
CA ASN A 258 16.30 10.74 17.85
C ASN A 258 14.93 11.26 18.34
N ARG A 259 13.83 10.59 17.95
CA ARG A 259 12.47 10.94 18.41
C ARG A 259 12.26 10.64 19.90
N ALA A 260 12.89 9.61 20.44
CA ALA A 260 12.76 9.24 21.86
C ALA A 260 13.51 10.17 22.81
N ASN A 261 14.44 11.02 22.29
CA ASN A 261 15.26 11.92 23.05
C ASN A 261 14.80 13.41 22.95
N VAL A 262 13.67 13.64 22.30
CA VAL A 262 12.99 14.95 22.22
C VAL A 262 11.77 14.94 23.14
#